data_9ed738fb401bdacbf5b0b35338d987b4
#
_entry.id   9ed738fb401bdacbf5b0b35338d987b4
#
_cell.length_a   1.000
_cell.length_b   1.000
_cell.length_c   1.000
_cell.angle_alpha   90.00
_cell.angle_beta   90.00
_cell.angle_gamma   90.00
#
_symmetry.space_group_name_H-M   'P 1'
#
loop_
_entity.id
_entity.type
_entity.pdbx_description
1 polymer ?
#
loop_
_entity_poly.entity_id
_entity_poly.type
_entity_poly.pdbx_seq_one_letter_code
_entity_poly.pdbx_strand_id
1 'polypeptide(L)'
;DDVESRGLGDVYKRQLFEVNVTNLFDYVYGQLKDRGMSDEQISDLLGGDVSRLSDGYPWIVQNTSNNGATVLLNTEVFKELSDQVEGNLIIIPSSTHEVLAMDARLVPDCDDLSAFIEQTNMDVVSPSERLSNQVYMYDRKENSIEMVTRNKLDIIPQESKNISYEKNIKPEI
;
A
#
# COMPACT_ATOMS: atom_id res chain seq x y z
N ASP A 1 24.36 -3.23 31.81
CA ASP A 1 22.90 -3.29 31.48
C ASP A 1 22.49 -2.42 30.28
N ASP A 2 23.39 -1.53 29.79
CA ASP A 2 23.06 -0.56 28.73
C ASP A 2 23.46 -1.02 27.30
N VAL A 3 24.24 -2.08 27.20
CA VAL A 3 24.75 -2.60 25.90
C VAL A 3 23.77 -3.60 25.26
N GLU A 4 23.06 -4.39 26.06
CA GLU A 4 22.07 -5.36 25.54
C GLU A 4 20.82 -4.66 24.98
N SER A 5 20.38 -3.56 25.60
CA SER A 5 19.20 -2.82 25.12
C SER A 5 19.46 -2.09 23.79
N ARG A 6 20.68 -1.63 23.53
CA ARG A 6 21.07 -1.04 22.23
C ARG A 6 21.12 -2.09 21.12
N GLY A 7 21.59 -3.30 21.40
CA GLY A 7 21.63 -4.40 20.42
C GLY A 7 20.25 -4.85 19.96
N LEU A 8 19.25 -4.94 20.87
CA LEU A 8 17.89 -5.30 20.52
C LEU A 8 17.22 -4.20 19.63
N GLY A 9 17.41 -2.93 19.96
CA GLY A 9 16.88 -1.83 19.17
C GLY A 9 17.42 -1.81 17.74
N ASP A 10 18.69 -2.14 17.54
CA ASP A 10 19.30 -2.20 16.21
C ASP A 10 18.86 -3.43 15.42
N VAL A 11 18.62 -4.58 16.07
CA VAL A 11 18.04 -5.76 15.42
C VAL A 11 16.61 -5.52 14.99
N TYR A 12 15.77 -4.91 15.84
CA TYR A 12 14.41 -4.53 15.48
C TYR A 12 14.36 -3.49 14.34
N LYS A 13 15.25 -2.50 14.35
CA LYS A 13 15.37 -1.53 13.27
C LYS A 13 15.76 -2.20 11.96
N ARG A 14 16.74 -3.10 11.96
CA ARG A 14 17.14 -3.85 10.76
C ARG A 14 15.99 -4.69 10.21
N GLN A 15 15.24 -5.40 11.04
CA GLN A 15 14.10 -6.20 10.62
C GLN A 15 12.94 -5.34 10.06
N LEU A 16 12.72 -4.13 10.59
CA LEU A 16 11.73 -3.18 10.06
C LEU A 16 12.15 -2.57 8.72
N PHE A 17 13.44 -2.55 8.41
CA PHE A 17 13.99 -1.92 7.20
C PHE A 17 14.47 -2.91 6.14
N GLU A 18 14.36 -4.20 6.41
CA GLU A 18 14.66 -5.22 5.40
C GLU A 18 13.46 -5.33 4.46
N VAL A 19 13.56 -4.63 3.33
CA VAL A 19 12.48 -4.50 2.34
C VAL A 19 12.74 -5.46 1.19
N ASN A 20 11.68 -6.15 0.78
CA ASN A 20 11.64 -6.94 -0.44
C ASN A 20 10.80 -6.19 -1.48
N VAL A 21 11.37 -5.96 -2.64
CA VAL A 21 10.69 -5.36 -3.80
C VAL A 21 10.70 -6.38 -4.92
N THR A 22 9.52 -6.76 -5.36
CA THR A 22 9.33 -7.72 -6.45
C THR A 22 8.44 -7.12 -7.52
N ASN A 23 8.80 -7.24 -8.78
CA ASN A 23 7.89 -6.87 -9.86
C ASN A 23 6.67 -7.78 -9.84
N LEU A 24 5.47 -7.21 -9.86
CA LEU A 24 4.22 -7.97 -9.79
C LEU A 24 4.10 -8.97 -10.95
N PHE A 25 4.58 -8.59 -12.13
CA PHE A 25 4.58 -9.48 -13.28
C PHE A 25 5.48 -10.69 -13.06
N ASP A 26 6.72 -10.48 -12.61
CA ASP A 26 7.66 -11.56 -12.33
C ASP A 26 7.13 -12.50 -11.26
N TYR A 27 6.45 -11.94 -10.24
CA TYR A 27 5.80 -12.70 -9.18
C TYR A 27 4.68 -13.61 -9.75
N VAL A 28 3.75 -13.02 -10.52
CA VAL A 28 2.63 -13.77 -11.14
C VAL A 28 3.15 -14.81 -12.12
N TYR A 29 4.10 -14.44 -12.96
CA TYR A 29 4.75 -15.35 -13.91
C TYR A 29 5.36 -16.55 -13.19
N GLY A 30 6.14 -16.32 -12.13
CA GLY A 30 6.71 -17.37 -11.31
C GLY A 30 5.65 -18.32 -10.74
N GLN A 31 4.57 -17.78 -10.17
CA GLN A 31 3.45 -18.57 -9.64
C GLN A 31 2.78 -19.46 -10.70
N LEU A 32 2.61 -18.95 -11.93
CA LEU A 32 2.01 -19.72 -13.04
C LEU A 32 2.96 -20.81 -13.54
N LYS A 33 4.26 -20.54 -13.59
CA LYS A 33 5.30 -21.53 -13.91
C LYS A 33 5.33 -22.66 -12.88
N ASP A 34 5.25 -22.36 -11.60
CA ASP A 34 5.23 -23.34 -10.50
C ASP A 34 3.99 -24.24 -10.57
N ARG A 35 2.89 -23.73 -11.14
CA ARG A 35 1.68 -24.51 -11.45
C ARG A 35 1.79 -25.34 -12.73
N GLY A 36 2.93 -25.32 -13.42
CA GLY A 36 3.24 -26.11 -14.61
C GLY A 36 2.75 -25.50 -15.92
N MET A 37 2.39 -24.23 -15.95
CA MET A 37 2.00 -23.55 -17.19
C MET A 37 3.21 -23.31 -18.10
N SER A 38 3.00 -23.44 -19.42
CA SER A 38 4.01 -23.08 -20.42
C SER A 38 4.07 -21.55 -20.64
N ASP A 39 5.15 -21.06 -21.22
CA ASP A 39 5.29 -19.63 -21.56
C ASP A 39 4.21 -19.15 -22.51
N GLU A 40 3.79 -20.01 -23.46
CA GLU A 40 2.71 -19.70 -24.40
C GLU A 40 1.36 -19.55 -23.66
N GLN A 41 1.06 -20.45 -22.72
CA GLN A 41 -0.17 -20.39 -21.91
C GLN A 41 -0.19 -19.16 -21.02
N ILE A 42 0.96 -18.78 -20.46
CA ILE A 42 1.09 -17.58 -19.62
C ILE A 42 0.91 -16.33 -20.48
N SER A 43 1.56 -16.28 -21.64
CA SER A 43 1.43 -15.18 -22.61
C SER A 43 -0.03 -14.99 -23.04
N ASP A 44 -0.73 -16.06 -23.40
CA ASP A 44 -2.14 -16.01 -23.77
C ASP A 44 -3.04 -15.51 -22.63
N LEU A 45 -2.77 -15.97 -21.39
CA LEU A 45 -3.53 -15.57 -20.20
C LEU A 45 -3.34 -14.09 -19.86
N LEU A 46 -2.11 -13.56 -20.02
CA LEU A 46 -1.76 -12.19 -19.70
C LEU A 46 -1.96 -11.22 -20.88
N GLY A 47 -2.46 -11.70 -22.02
CA GLY A 47 -2.92 -10.87 -23.13
C GLY A 47 -1.84 -10.36 -24.07
N GLY A 48 -0.66 -10.99 -24.13
CA GLY A 48 0.36 -10.61 -25.11
C GLY A 48 1.81 -11.00 -24.81
N ASP A 49 2.72 -10.36 -25.51
CA ASP A 49 4.15 -10.58 -25.38
C ASP A 49 4.66 -10.26 -23.98
N VAL A 50 4.99 -11.30 -23.25
CA VAL A 50 5.44 -11.27 -21.84
C VAL A 50 6.67 -10.39 -21.65
N SER A 51 7.51 -10.22 -22.70
CA SER A 51 8.72 -9.41 -22.65
C SER A 51 8.46 -7.91 -22.53
N ARG A 52 7.27 -7.46 -22.93
CA ARG A 52 6.87 -6.03 -22.86
C ARG A 52 6.16 -5.66 -21.55
N LEU A 53 5.77 -6.65 -20.77
CA LEU A 53 4.99 -6.43 -19.58
C LEU A 53 5.85 -6.03 -18.37
N SER A 54 7.16 -6.25 -18.41
CA SER A 54 8.08 -5.90 -17.31
C SER A 54 8.32 -4.39 -17.14
N ASP A 55 8.12 -3.60 -18.22
CA ASP A 55 8.39 -2.17 -18.22
C ASP A 55 7.15 -1.36 -17.82
N GLY A 56 6.85 -1.29 -16.53
CA GLY A 56 5.75 -0.47 -16.02
C GLY A 56 4.75 -1.20 -15.14
N TYR A 57 4.95 -2.47 -14.87
CA TYR A 57 4.10 -3.20 -13.92
C TYR A 57 4.34 -2.74 -12.49
N PRO A 58 3.29 -2.80 -11.64
CA PRO A 58 3.43 -2.49 -10.24
C PRO A 58 4.48 -3.35 -9.54
N TRP A 59 5.13 -2.78 -8.54
CA TRP A 59 5.95 -3.52 -7.61
C TRP A 59 5.14 -3.94 -6.41
N ILE A 60 5.36 -5.16 -5.95
CA ILE A 60 4.99 -5.62 -4.61
C ILE A 60 6.12 -5.18 -3.68
N VAL A 61 5.79 -4.37 -2.68
CA VAL A 61 6.73 -3.84 -1.70
C VAL A 61 6.30 -4.31 -0.32
N GLN A 62 7.18 -5.01 0.37
CA GLN A 62 6.91 -5.57 1.69
C GLN A 62 8.16 -5.58 2.54
N ASN A 63 8.04 -5.47 3.85
CA ASN A 63 9.15 -5.81 4.72
C ASN A 63 9.13 -7.32 5.04
N THR A 64 10.23 -7.82 5.60
CA THR A 64 10.37 -9.24 5.94
C THR A 64 9.62 -9.65 7.21
N SER A 65 8.91 -8.72 7.86
CA SER A 65 8.08 -9.00 9.05
C SER A 65 6.69 -9.52 8.67
N ASN A 66 5.96 -10.07 9.64
CA ASN A 66 4.57 -10.54 9.45
C ASN A 66 3.58 -9.41 9.05
N ASN A 67 3.96 -8.15 9.22
CA ASN A 67 3.18 -6.98 8.83
C ASN A 67 3.92 -6.23 7.73
N GLY A 68 4.08 -6.86 6.57
CA GLY A 68 4.86 -6.35 5.45
C GLY A 68 4.48 -4.95 4.98
N ALA A 69 3.19 -4.57 5.10
CA ALA A 69 2.70 -3.24 4.77
C ALA A 69 3.26 -2.11 5.66
N THR A 70 3.93 -2.41 6.77
CA THR A 70 4.65 -1.39 7.57
C THR A 70 5.79 -0.74 6.80
N VAL A 71 6.14 -1.27 5.63
CA VAL A 71 7.06 -0.63 4.67
C VAL A 71 6.62 0.80 4.29
N LEU A 72 5.33 1.14 4.41
CA LEU A 72 4.84 2.52 4.23
C LEU A 72 5.55 3.55 5.12
N LEU A 73 6.14 3.12 6.23
CA LEU A 73 6.91 3.98 7.12
C LEU A 73 8.36 4.21 6.64
N ASN A 74 8.78 3.48 5.58
CA ASN A 74 10.13 3.58 5.01
C ASN A 74 10.08 4.31 3.66
N THR A 75 10.21 5.63 3.67
CA THR A 75 10.15 6.45 2.45
C THR A 75 11.34 6.24 1.51
N GLU A 76 12.47 5.70 1.98
CA GLU A 76 13.66 5.50 1.14
C GLU A 76 13.41 4.49 0.01
N VAL A 77 12.67 3.42 0.26
CA VAL A 77 12.33 2.45 -0.79
C VAL A 77 11.48 3.08 -1.90
N PHE A 78 10.51 3.93 -1.53
CA PHE A 78 9.68 4.62 -2.51
C PHE A 78 10.44 5.70 -3.27
N LYS A 79 11.43 6.32 -2.62
CA LYS A 79 12.36 7.22 -3.28
C LYS A 79 13.15 6.50 -4.36
N GLU A 80 13.73 5.34 -4.07
CA GLU A 80 14.48 4.54 -5.03
C GLU A 80 13.61 4.11 -6.22
N LEU A 81 12.37 3.66 -5.97
CA LEU A 81 11.43 3.30 -7.03
C LEU A 81 10.99 4.51 -7.86
N SER A 82 10.76 5.66 -7.21
CA SER A 82 10.40 6.91 -7.89
C SER A 82 11.54 7.45 -8.76
N ASP A 83 12.78 7.22 -8.34
CA ASP A 83 13.96 7.57 -9.12
C ASP A 83 14.07 6.68 -10.39
N GLN A 84 13.68 5.40 -10.31
CA GLN A 84 13.66 4.51 -11.48
C GLN A 84 12.63 4.95 -12.54
N VAL A 85 11.44 5.40 -12.12
CA VAL A 85 10.41 5.87 -13.05
C VAL A 85 10.53 7.37 -13.36
N GLU A 86 11.45 8.07 -12.72
CA GLU A 86 11.63 9.52 -12.82
C GLU A 86 10.33 10.31 -12.58
N GLY A 87 9.49 9.82 -11.62
CA GLY A 87 8.17 10.38 -11.36
C GLY A 87 7.60 10.05 -9.99
N ASN A 88 6.40 10.53 -9.72
CA ASN A 88 5.64 10.18 -8.53
C ASN A 88 5.12 8.74 -8.63
N LEU A 89 4.86 8.12 -7.47
CA LEU A 89 4.28 6.78 -7.41
C LEU A 89 2.88 6.81 -6.84
N ILE A 90 2.01 5.95 -7.36
CA ILE A 90 0.79 5.56 -6.67
C ILE A 90 1.11 4.36 -5.79
N ILE A 91 0.60 4.40 -4.56
CA ILE A 91 0.77 3.35 -3.56
C ILE A 91 -0.60 2.85 -3.13
N ILE A 92 -0.78 1.54 -3.18
CA ILE A 92 -2.01 0.84 -2.82
C ILE A 92 -1.69 -0.12 -1.67
N PRO A 93 -2.24 0.08 -0.47
CA PRO A 93 -2.16 -0.89 0.62
C PRO A 93 -3.04 -2.11 0.31
N SER A 94 -2.49 -3.07 -0.40
CA SER A 94 -3.18 -4.27 -0.87
C SER A 94 -3.68 -5.13 0.30
N SER A 95 -2.81 -5.35 1.28
CA SER A 95 -3.14 -6.12 2.50
C SER A 95 -2.24 -5.70 3.66
N THR A 96 -2.41 -6.33 4.83
CA THR A 96 -1.48 -6.14 5.96
C THR A 96 -0.07 -6.66 5.65
N HIS A 97 0.10 -7.47 4.60
CA HIS A 97 1.36 -8.12 4.27
C HIS A 97 2.21 -7.34 3.28
N GLU A 98 1.56 -6.54 2.42
CA GLU A 98 2.25 -5.87 1.30
C GLU A 98 1.53 -4.61 0.84
N VAL A 99 2.25 -3.78 0.11
CA VAL A 99 1.68 -2.68 -0.67
C VAL A 99 2.10 -2.82 -2.13
N LEU A 100 1.27 -2.33 -3.03
CA LEU A 100 1.62 -2.19 -4.44
C LEU A 100 2.10 -0.76 -4.68
N ALA A 101 3.16 -0.61 -5.47
CA ALA A 101 3.63 0.69 -5.93
C ALA A 101 3.73 0.70 -7.46
N MET A 102 3.32 1.79 -8.11
CA MET A 102 3.38 1.93 -9.56
C MET A 102 3.60 3.38 -9.96
N ASP A 103 4.03 3.59 -11.20
CA ASP A 103 4.15 4.92 -11.79
C ASP A 103 2.80 5.64 -11.79
N ALA A 104 2.74 6.84 -11.23
CA ALA A 104 1.51 7.62 -11.14
C ALA A 104 0.92 7.97 -12.51
N ARG A 105 1.72 8.01 -13.57
CA ARG A 105 1.27 8.26 -14.95
C ARG A 105 0.42 7.14 -15.53
N LEU A 106 0.46 5.94 -14.93
CA LEU A 106 -0.36 4.80 -15.34
C LEU A 106 -1.77 4.82 -14.75
N VAL A 107 -2.03 5.71 -13.79
CA VAL A 107 -3.31 5.82 -13.07
C VAL A 107 -3.96 7.16 -13.41
N PRO A 108 -4.87 7.19 -14.39
CA PRO A 108 -5.52 8.44 -14.81
C PRO A 108 -6.54 8.95 -13.78
N ASP A 109 -7.16 8.07 -13.02
CA ASP A 109 -8.16 8.40 -12.01
C ASP A 109 -7.96 7.56 -10.73
N CYS A 110 -7.69 8.23 -9.62
CA CYS A 110 -7.47 7.58 -8.34
C CYS A 110 -8.78 7.17 -7.65
N ASP A 111 -9.90 7.83 -7.95
CA ASP A 111 -11.20 7.47 -7.37
C ASP A 111 -11.75 6.19 -8.01
N ASP A 112 -11.58 6.02 -9.32
CA ASP A 112 -11.90 4.78 -10.03
C ASP A 112 -11.02 3.63 -9.53
N LEU A 113 -9.73 3.88 -9.31
CA LEU A 113 -8.82 2.90 -8.73
C LEU A 113 -9.23 2.52 -7.30
N SER A 114 -9.61 3.48 -6.47
CA SER A 114 -10.11 3.22 -5.10
C SER A 114 -11.37 2.35 -5.11
N ALA A 115 -12.31 2.61 -6.01
CA ALA A 115 -13.52 1.79 -6.16
C ALA A 115 -13.19 0.35 -6.60
N PHE A 116 -12.23 0.19 -7.50
CA PHE A 116 -11.75 -1.13 -7.92
C PHE A 116 -11.08 -1.90 -6.76
N ILE A 117 -10.25 -1.20 -5.96
CA ILE A 117 -9.60 -1.79 -4.77
C ILE A 117 -10.66 -2.23 -3.76
N GLU A 118 -11.69 -1.41 -3.52
CA GLU A 118 -12.78 -1.75 -2.60
C GLU A 118 -13.49 -3.03 -3.03
N GLN A 119 -13.82 -3.16 -4.31
CA GLN A 119 -14.45 -4.36 -4.85
C GLN A 119 -13.53 -5.59 -4.72
N THR A 120 -12.25 -5.44 -5.08
CA THR A 120 -11.25 -6.51 -4.97
C THR A 120 -11.06 -6.97 -3.53
N ASN A 121 -10.99 -6.03 -2.59
CA ASN A 121 -10.88 -6.34 -1.17
C ASN A 121 -12.11 -7.11 -0.66
N MET A 122 -13.31 -6.82 -1.18
CA MET A 122 -14.51 -7.56 -0.80
C MET A 122 -14.50 -9.00 -1.34
N ASP A 123 -14.00 -9.20 -2.54
CA ASP A 123 -14.11 -10.47 -3.26
C ASP A 123 -12.94 -11.43 -2.93
N VAL A 124 -11.75 -10.91 -2.67
CA VAL A 124 -10.51 -11.71 -2.65
C VAL A 124 -9.78 -11.64 -1.31
N VAL A 125 -9.78 -10.49 -0.62
CA VAL A 125 -8.98 -10.29 0.59
C VAL A 125 -9.77 -10.66 1.83
N SER A 126 -9.19 -11.50 2.68
CA SER A 126 -9.75 -11.87 3.99
C SER A 126 -10.01 -10.61 4.83
N PRO A 127 -11.16 -10.48 5.52
CA PRO A 127 -11.47 -9.29 6.32
C PRO A 127 -10.40 -8.91 7.35
N SER A 128 -9.69 -9.89 7.90
CA SER A 128 -8.60 -9.69 8.87
C SER A 128 -7.32 -9.16 8.24
N GLU A 129 -7.18 -9.25 6.92
CA GLU A 129 -5.99 -8.84 6.17
C GLU A 129 -6.20 -7.54 5.39
N ARG A 130 -7.45 -7.07 5.31
CA ARG A 130 -7.77 -5.80 4.64
C ARG A 130 -7.15 -4.64 5.40
N LEU A 131 -6.35 -3.82 4.71
CA LEU A 131 -5.70 -2.68 5.33
C LEU A 131 -6.42 -1.37 5.01
N SER A 132 -6.60 -1.05 3.74
CA SER A 132 -7.23 0.21 3.30
C SER A 132 -7.73 0.09 1.87
N ASN A 133 -8.83 0.83 1.55
CA ASN A 133 -9.27 1.03 0.18
C ASN A 133 -8.76 2.37 -0.39
N GLN A 134 -8.00 3.13 0.41
CA GLN A 134 -7.47 4.43 0.00
C GLN A 134 -6.25 4.27 -0.90
N VAL A 135 -6.12 5.21 -1.82
CA VAL A 135 -4.95 5.34 -2.69
C VAL A 135 -4.06 6.43 -2.12
N TYR A 136 -2.77 6.17 -2.09
CA TYR A 136 -1.76 7.10 -1.64
C TYR A 136 -0.85 7.47 -2.81
N MET A 137 -0.21 8.62 -2.72
CA MET A 137 0.82 9.06 -3.68
C MET A 137 2.10 9.36 -2.91
N TYR A 138 3.21 8.83 -3.41
CA TYR A 138 4.52 9.28 -3.02
C TYR A 138 4.91 10.45 -3.93
N ASP A 139 5.10 11.64 -3.34
CA ASP A 139 5.62 12.79 -4.03
C ASP A 139 7.16 12.78 -4.01
N ARG A 140 7.75 12.68 -5.20
CA ARG A 140 9.20 12.61 -5.37
C ARG A 140 9.92 13.88 -4.92
N LYS A 141 9.29 15.05 -5.06
CA LYS A 141 9.91 16.34 -4.72
C LYS A 141 9.89 16.58 -3.22
N GLU A 142 8.76 16.26 -2.60
CA GLU A 142 8.55 16.49 -1.17
C GLU A 142 9.06 15.31 -0.33
N ASN A 143 9.40 14.17 -0.94
CA ASN A 143 9.80 12.93 -0.28
C ASN A 143 8.77 12.52 0.79
N SER A 144 7.49 12.59 0.45
CA SER A 144 6.36 12.35 1.35
C SER A 144 5.32 11.44 0.71
N ILE A 145 4.57 10.74 1.57
CA ILE A 145 3.42 9.93 1.16
C ILE A 145 2.17 10.62 1.65
N GLU A 146 1.24 10.89 0.74
CA GLU A 146 -0.04 11.54 1.02
C GLU A 146 -1.19 10.70 0.48
N MET A 147 -2.33 10.72 1.17
CA MET A 147 -3.55 10.10 0.70
C MET A 147 -4.20 10.98 -0.37
N VAL A 148 -4.47 10.40 -1.56
CA VAL A 148 -5.03 11.13 -2.70
C VAL A 148 -6.52 10.84 -2.95
N THR A 149 -7.07 9.79 -2.33
CA THR A 149 -8.50 9.49 -2.37
C THR A 149 -9.15 9.75 -1.01
N ARG A 150 -10.42 10.17 -1.02
CA ARG A 150 -11.21 10.34 0.20
C ARG A 150 -12.32 9.31 0.22
N ASN A 151 -12.32 8.44 1.20
CA ASN A 151 -13.44 7.54 1.41
C ASN A 151 -14.70 8.38 1.75
N LYS A 152 -15.83 8.07 1.14
CA LYS A 152 -17.14 8.74 1.45
C LYS A 152 -17.53 8.61 2.92
N LEU A 153 -16.96 7.65 3.65
CA LEU A 153 -17.16 7.46 5.09
C LEU A 153 -16.36 8.44 5.98
N ASP A 154 -15.34 9.11 5.43
CA ASP A 154 -14.54 10.10 6.17
C ASP A 154 -15.19 11.49 6.16
N ILE A 155 -16.31 11.67 5.46
CA ILE A 155 -17.15 12.85 5.51
C ILE A 155 -18.15 12.66 6.66
N ILE A 156 -17.67 12.59 7.90
CA ILE A 156 -18.53 12.88 9.06
C ILE A 156 -18.72 14.40 9.03
N PRO A 157 -19.96 14.89 8.82
CA PRO A 157 -20.21 16.33 8.86
C PRO A 157 -19.73 16.85 10.23
N GLN A 158 -18.95 17.92 10.23
CA GLN A 158 -18.44 18.57 11.45
C GLN A 158 -19.59 19.21 12.29
N GLU A 159 -20.85 18.91 11.98
CA GLU A 159 -22.01 19.51 12.65
C GLU A 159 -22.36 18.93 14.03
N SER A 160 -21.71 17.88 14.49
CA SER A 160 -22.02 17.29 15.80
C SER A 160 -21.14 17.77 16.97
N LYS A 161 -20.34 18.84 16.79
CA LYS A 161 -19.52 19.41 17.89
C LYS A 161 -20.21 20.46 18.77
N ASN A 162 -21.49 20.74 18.56
CA ASN A 162 -22.27 21.67 19.39
C ASN A 162 -23.27 20.95 20.30
N ILE A 163 -22.86 19.92 21.01
CA ILE A 163 -23.60 19.49 22.20
C ILE A 163 -23.05 20.29 23.37
N SER A 164 -23.67 21.45 23.59
CA SER A 164 -23.52 22.22 24.81
C SER A 164 -24.12 21.40 25.96
N TYR A 165 -23.26 20.91 26.84
CA TYR A 165 -23.70 20.37 28.13
C TYR A 165 -24.17 21.55 28.98
N GLU A 166 -25.47 21.90 28.90
CA GLU A 166 -26.12 22.71 29.92
C GLU A 166 -26.21 21.90 31.22
N LYS A 167 -25.35 22.26 32.16
CA LYS A 167 -25.43 21.82 33.52
C LYS A 167 -26.67 22.47 34.19
N ASN A 168 -27.78 21.77 34.16
CA ASN A 168 -28.90 22.09 35.08
C ASN A 168 -28.56 21.61 36.48
N ILE A 169 -27.83 22.47 37.22
CA ILE A 169 -27.74 22.36 38.67
C ILE A 169 -28.83 23.25 39.26
N LYS A 170 -29.94 22.67 39.71
CA LYS A 170 -30.89 23.36 40.57
C LYS A 170 -30.36 23.26 42.00
N PRO A 171 -30.24 24.34 42.76
CA PRO A 171 -30.05 24.24 44.21
C PRO A 171 -31.39 23.93 44.89
N GLU A 172 -31.42 22.88 45.66
CA GLU A 172 -32.48 22.66 46.67
C GLU A 172 -32.19 23.51 47.87
N ILE A 173 -33.26 24.23 48.31
CA ILE A 173 -33.37 24.95 49.58
C ILE A 173 -33.90 23.99 50.64
#